data_f6ac4fbeeca4fc41180a0951ee3e2faa
#
_entry.id   f6ac4fbeeca4fc41180a0951ee3e2faa
#
_cell.length_a   1.000
_cell.length_b   1.000
_cell.length_c   1.000
_cell.angle_alpha   90.00
_cell.angle_beta   90.00
_cell.angle_gamma   90.00
#
_symmetry.space_group_name_H-M   'P 1'
#
loop_
_entity.id
_entity.type
_entity.pdbx_description
1 polymer ?
#
loop_
_entity_poly.entity_id
_entity_poly.type
_entity_poly.pdbx_seq_one_letter_code
_entity_poly.pdbx_strand_id
1 'polypeptide(L)'
;LASFQTVVTHALPSDGDQPIHLTADKALRDEKKGVTIYTGNVQMKQGSMELEADTLTIYHTSDDPSEIVAEGNPAKMRQLPELGKGVVHAHADVIKYFKNEDRVHLQTNAHIEQDGSVVDGDSIDYLMKKQLITAQSDQTRTGNKVVVVIPPSVQTTEDKKRPEEQPSAEMSAPPATEQLEESGSGRTTSE
;
A
#
# COMPACT_ATOMS: atom_id res chain seq x y z
N LEU A 1 -9.59 12.39 41.60
CA LEU A 1 -8.29 12.18 40.91
C LEU A 1 -8.50 11.11 39.87
N ALA A 2 -8.64 11.52 38.61
CA ALA A 2 -8.73 10.61 37.46
C ALA A 2 -7.31 10.38 36.92
N SER A 3 -6.80 9.16 37.05
CA SER A 3 -5.52 8.77 36.46
C SER A 3 -5.70 8.56 34.97
N PHE A 4 -5.14 9.47 34.17
CA PHE A 4 -4.95 9.25 32.73
C PHE A 4 -3.81 8.23 32.55
N GLN A 5 -4.14 7.03 32.12
CA GLN A 5 -3.15 6.07 31.62
C GLN A 5 -2.80 6.46 30.19
N THR A 6 -1.59 6.96 30.00
CA THR A 6 -1.02 7.14 28.65
C THR A 6 -0.71 5.75 28.08
N VAL A 7 -1.46 5.36 27.07
CA VAL A 7 -1.13 4.18 26.25
C VAL A 7 0.09 4.57 25.41
N VAL A 8 1.25 4.01 25.74
CA VAL A 8 2.45 4.15 24.93
C VAL A 8 2.28 3.19 23.75
N THR A 9 1.89 3.73 22.60
CA THR A 9 1.94 2.97 21.33
C THR A 9 3.40 2.83 20.94
N HIS A 10 3.94 1.62 21.06
CA HIS A 10 5.25 1.30 20.50
C HIS A 10 5.07 1.12 18.99
N ALA A 11 5.62 2.04 18.20
CA ALA A 11 5.81 1.81 16.77
C ALA A 11 6.75 0.61 16.60
N LEU A 12 6.47 -0.27 15.64
CA LEU A 12 7.41 -1.33 15.26
C LEU A 12 8.72 -0.67 14.79
N PRO A 13 9.90 -1.18 15.20
CA PRO A 13 11.15 -0.77 14.59
C PRO A 13 11.06 -0.99 13.08
N SER A 14 11.60 -0.07 12.26
CA SER A 14 11.60 -0.29 10.81
C SER A 14 12.38 -1.57 10.48
N ASP A 15 11.94 -2.33 9.49
CA ASP A 15 12.63 -3.56 9.08
C ASP A 15 14.10 -3.29 8.79
N GLY A 16 14.42 -2.14 8.17
CA GLY A 16 15.78 -1.73 7.84
C GLY A 16 16.72 -1.58 9.03
N ASP A 17 16.20 -1.39 10.25
CA ASP A 17 16.98 -1.26 11.48
C ASP A 17 17.20 -2.61 12.18
N GLN A 18 16.55 -3.68 11.69
CA GLN A 18 16.69 -5.01 12.26
C GLN A 18 17.90 -5.75 11.66
N PRO A 19 18.49 -6.72 12.39
CA PRO A 19 19.54 -7.55 11.85
C PRO A 19 19.04 -8.38 10.67
N ILE A 20 19.92 -8.60 9.69
CA ILE A 20 19.66 -9.48 8.55
C ILE A 20 20.08 -10.91 8.94
N HIS A 21 19.15 -11.84 8.88
CA HIS A 21 19.39 -13.27 9.00
C HIS A 21 19.30 -13.91 7.63
N LEU A 22 20.27 -14.76 7.29
CA LEU A 22 20.40 -15.35 5.98
C LEU A 22 20.77 -16.84 6.08
N THR A 23 20.10 -17.66 5.26
CA THR A 23 20.42 -19.09 5.06
C THR A 23 20.54 -19.37 3.58
N ALA A 24 21.50 -20.22 3.18
CA ALA A 24 21.72 -20.65 1.79
C ALA A 24 22.56 -21.92 1.78
N ASP A 25 22.61 -22.61 0.64
CA ASP A 25 23.46 -23.79 0.47
C ASP A 25 24.95 -23.41 0.35
N LYS A 26 25.24 -22.22 -0.22
CA LYS A 26 26.61 -21.71 -0.43
C LYS A 26 26.66 -20.20 -0.20
N ALA A 27 27.81 -19.74 0.30
CA ALA A 27 28.10 -18.31 0.46
C ALA A 27 29.53 -18.02 -0.04
N LEU A 28 29.69 -16.90 -0.77
CA LEU A 28 30.95 -16.36 -1.23
C LEU A 28 31.03 -14.88 -0.84
N ARG A 29 32.07 -14.45 -0.12
CA ARG A 29 32.35 -13.04 0.17
C ARG A 29 33.60 -12.60 -0.59
N ASP A 30 33.47 -11.57 -1.39
CA ASP A 30 34.57 -10.88 -2.07
C ASP A 30 34.71 -9.47 -1.46
N GLU A 31 35.63 -9.35 -0.51
CA GLU A 31 35.86 -8.08 0.19
C GLU A 31 36.42 -6.99 -0.73
N LYS A 32 37.21 -7.38 -1.75
CA LYS A 32 37.77 -6.39 -2.69
C LYS A 32 36.69 -5.76 -3.56
N LYS A 33 35.65 -6.51 -3.90
CA LYS A 33 34.51 -6.03 -4.67
C LYS A 33 33.38 -5.49 -3.80
N GLY A 34 33.46 -5.67 -2.48
CA GLY A 34 32.39 -5.29 -1.57
C GLY A 34 31.10 -6.06 -1.80
N VAL A 35 31.18 -7.35 -2.12
CA VAL A 35 29.98 -8.16 -2.39
C VAL A 35 30.01 -9.46 -1.62
N THR A 36 28.80 -9.91 -1.23
CA THR A 36 28.56 -11.25 -0.69
C THR A 36 27.47 -11.91 -1.53
N ILE A 37 27.73 -13.12 -2.02
CA ILE A 37 26.81 -13.88 -2.89
C ILE A 37 26.40 -15.15 -2.13
N TYR A 38 25.11 -15.38 -2.03
CA TYR A 38 24.48 -16.57 -1.48
C TYR A 38 23.79 -17.31 -2.63
N THR A 39 23.92 -18.63 -2.66
CA THR A 39 23.35 -19.43 -3.76
C THR A 39 22.73 -20.71 -3.22
N GLY A 40 21.57 -21.07 -3.76
CA GLY A 40 20.79 -22.27 -3.48
C GLY A 40 19.92 -22.13 -2.24
N ASN A 41 18.61 -22.27 -2.43
CA ASN A 41 17.58 -22.22 -1.39
C ASN A 41 17.76 -21.03 -0.43
N VAL A 42 18.00 -19.85 -1.01
CA VAL A 42 18.32 -18.65 -0.22
C VAL A 42 17.08 -18.14 0.47
N GLN A 43 17.17 -17.93 1.78
CA GLN A 43 16.15 -17.27 2.60
C GLN A 43 16.81 -16.13 3.38
N MET A 44 16.26 -14.95 3.27
CA MET A 44 16.65 -13.77 4.04
C MET A 44 15.48 -13.26 4.87
N LYS A 45 15.79 -12.88 6.12
CA LYS A 45 14.82 -12.24 7.03
C LYS A 45 15.43 -11.00 7.66
N GLN A 46 14.67 -9.89 7.62
CA GLN A 46 15.01 -8.65 8.29
C GLN A 46 13.72 -8.02 8.85
N GLY A 47 13.55 -8.09 10.17
CA GLY A 47 12.29 -7.69 10.81
C GLY A 47 11.10 -8.50 10.31
N SER A 48 10.12 -7.85 9.71
CA SER A 48 8.94 -8.47 9.09
C SER A 48 9.17 -8.86 7.62
N MET A 49 10.24 -8.32 7.00
CA MET A 49 10.57 -8.62 5.60
C MET A 49 11.26 -9.97 5.47
N GLU A 50 10.77 -10.78 4.56
CA GLU A 50 11.35 -12.08 4.18
C GLU A 50 11.52 -12.11 2.66
N LEU A 51 12.68 -12.61 2.19
CA LEU A 51 13.01 -12.85 0.79
C LEU A 51 13.38 -14.31 0.58
N GLU A 52 12.88 -14.91 -0.50
CA GLU A 52 13.23 -16.25 -0.96
C GLU A 52 13.75 -16.15 -2.41
N ALA A 53 14.88 -16.80 -2.70
CA ALA A 53 15.52 -16.70 -4.01
C ALA A 53 16.43 -17.90 -4.31
N ASP A 54 16.83 -18.07 -5.58
CA ASP A 54 17.85 -19.02 -5.98
C ASP A 54 19.25 -18.46 -5.71
N THR A 55 19.41 -17.14 -5.92
CA THR A 55 20.64 -16.40 -5.66
C THR A 55 20.31 -15.06 -4.99
N LEU A 56 21.13 -14.67 -4.01
CA LEU A 56 21.02 -13.36 -3.36
C LEU A 56 22.40 -12.75 -3.28
N THR A 57 22.53 -11.54 -3.86
CA THR A 57 23.78 -10.75 -3.84
C THR A 57 23.60 -9.55 -2.96
N ILE A 58 24.47 -9.36 -1.98
CA ILE A 58 24.52 -8.17 -1.12
C ILE A 58 25.70 -7.32 -1.55
N TYR A 59 25.43 -6.07 -1.91
CA TYR A 59 26.44 -5.05 -2.16
C TYR A 59 26.63 -4.25 -0.89
N HIS A 60 27.89 -4.03 -0.52
CA HIS A 60 28.29 -3.32 0.69
C HIS A 60 28.90 -1.96 0.33
N THR A 61 28.52 -0.94 1.07
CA THR A 61 29.21 0.35 1.07
C THR A 61 29.82 0.56 2.45
N SER A 62 31.17 0.57 2.55
CA SER A 62 31.86 0.70 3.84
C SER A 62 31.38 -0.31 4.90
N ASP A 63 31.26 -1.61 4.50
CA ASP A 63 30.81 -2.74 5.32
C ASP A 63 29.29 -2.80 5.61
N ASP A 64 28.53 -1.75 5.33
CA ASP A 64 27.09 -1.78 5.47
C ASP A 64 26.40 -2.28 4.20
N PRO A 65 25.37 -3.16 4.30
CA PRO A 65 24.55 -3.53 3.17
C PRO A 65 23.84 -2.30 2.58
N SER A 66 24.08 -2.02 1.31
CA SER A 66 23.46 -0.88 0.61
C SER A 66 22.37 -1.31 -0.35
N GLU A 67 22.61 -2.40 -1.07
CA GLU A 67 21.70 -2.98 -2.05
C GLU A 67 21.71 -4.50 -1.89
N ILE A 68 20.53 -5.11 -1.95
CA ILE A 68 20.33 -6.56 -1.95
C ILE A 68 19.60 -6.91 -3.23
N VAL A 69 20.16 -7.83 -4.02
CA VAL A 69 19.56 -8.32 -5.27
C VAL A 69 19.23 -9.80 -5.09
N ALA A 70 17.95 -10.13 -5.17
CA ALA A 70 17.44 -11.49 -5.12
C ALA A 70 16.97 -11.91 -6.52
N GLU A 71 17.50 -13.02 -7.02
CA GLU A 71 17.18 -13.59 -8.33
C GLU A 71 16.60 -14.98 -8.15
N GLY A 72 15.50 -15.27 -8.85
CA GLY A 72 14.82 -16.56 -8.77
C GLY A 72 13.81 -16.76 -9.89
N ASN A 73 13.13 -17.91 -9.89
CA ASN A 73 12.11 -18.23 -10.89
C ASN A 73 10.78 -18.64 -10.25
N PRO A 74 10.03 -17.71 -9.63
CA PRO A 74 10.43 -16.32 -9.28
C PRO A 74 11.15 -16.20 -7.92
N ALA A 75 11.84 -15.09 -7.68
CA ALA A 75 12.15 -14.64 -6.35
C ALA A 75 10.87 -14.11 -5.67
N LYS A 76 10.75 -14.26 -4.35
CA LYS A 76 9.56 -13.90 -3.59
C LYS A 76 9.91 -13.01 -2.41
N MET A 77 8.99 -12.11 -2.08
CA MET A 77 9.09 -11.23 -0.92
C MET A 77 7.77 -11.19 -0.18
N ARG A 78 7.84 -11.11 1.14
CA ARG A 78 6.72 -10.73 2.01
C ARG A 78 7.16 -9.70 3.03
N GLN A 79 6.25 -8.82 3.43
CA GLN A 79 6.50 -7.81 4.45
C GLN A 79 5.19 -7.38 5.13
N LEU A 80 5.23 -7.11 6.43
CA LEU A 80 4.16 -6.45 7.16
C LEU A 80 4.52 -4.96 7.32
N PRO A 81 3.96 -4.06 6.51
CA PRO A 81 4.38 -2.65 6.50
C PRO A 81 4.02 -1.91 7.79
N GLU A 82 2.93 -2.30 8.44
CA GLU A 82 2.41 -1.68 9.65
C GLU A 82 1.44 -2.63 10.38
N LEU A 83 1.34 -2.50 11.69
CA LEU A 83 0.35 -3.24 12.47
C LEU A 83 -1.08 -2.85 12.03
N GLY A 84 -1.91 -3.87 11.77
CA GLY A 84 -3.29 -3.67 11.31
C GLY A 84 -3.46 -3.50 9.80
N LYS A 85 -2.36 -3.48 9.04
CA LYS A 85 -2.36 -3.60 7.57
C LYS A 85 -2.18 -5.05 7.14
N GLY A 86 -2.63 -5.39 5.95
CA GLY A 86 -2.35 -6.68 5.35
C GLY A 86 -0.88 -6.85 5.00
N VAL A 87 -0.45 -8.10 4.98
CA VAL A 87 0.89 -8.47 4.53
C VAL A 87 1.00 -8.16 3.04
N VAL A 88 2.09 -7.49 2.66
CA VAL A 88 2.48 -7.33 1.26
C VAL A 88 3.14 -8.63 0.80
N HIS A 89 2.66 -9.19 -0.29
CA HIS A 89 3.28 -10.30 -1.00
C HIS A 89 3.73 -9.81 -2.36
N ALA A 90 4.97 -10.10 -2.74
CA ALA A 90 5.49 -9.73 -4.04
C ALA A 90 6.34 -10.85 -4.63
N HIS A 91 6.40 -10.92 -5.95
CA HIS A 91 7.34 -11.76 -6.67
C HIS A 91 7.76 -11.12 -8.00
N ALA A 92 8.94 -11.51 -8.46
CA ALA A 92 9.51 -11.12 -9.75
C ALA A 92 10.68 -12.04 -10.08
N ASP A 93 11.21 -12.00 -11.31
CA ASP A 93 12.44 -12.72 -11.62
C ASP A 93 13.64 -12.12 -10.87
N VAL A 94 13.62 -10.78 -10.68
CA VAL A 94 14.63 -10.04 -9.92
C VAL A 94 13.95 -9.08 -8.93
N ILE A 95 14.33 -9.16 -7.66
CA ILE A 95 13.92 -8.23 -6.61
C ILE A 95 15.16 -7.50 -6.11
N LYS A 96 15.15 -6.16 -6.15
CA LYS A 96 16.21 -5.31 -5.63
C LYS A 96 15.71 -4.53 -4.43
N TYR A 97 16.36 -4.67 -3.30
CA TYR A 97 16.07 -3.89 -2.11
C TYR A 97 17.17 -2.86 -1.87
N PHE A 98 16.82 -1.59 -1.93
CA PHE A 98 17.68 -0.44 -1.66
C PHE A 98 17.46 0.01 -0.22
N LYS A 99 18.33 -0.44 0.68
CA LYS A 99 18.18 -0.25 2.12
C LYS A 99 18.08 1.23 2.51
N ASN A 100 18.93 2.08 1.92
CA ASN A 100 18.98 3.51 2.25
C ASN A 100 17.76 4.30 1.76
N GLU A 101 17.01 3.75 0.80
CA GLU A 101 15.82 4.36 0.21
C GLU A 101 14.52 3.74 0.76
N ASP A 102 14.61 2.66 1.53
CA ASP A 102 13.47 1.81 1.90
C ASP A 102 12.59 1.48 0.68
N ARG A 103 13.25 1.15 -0.43
CA ARG A 103 12.64 0.89 -1.73
C ARG A 103 12.93 -0.53 -2.19
N VAL A 104 11.88 -1.19 -2.64
CA VAL A 104 11.96 -2.47 -3.34
C VAL A 104 11.62 -2.21 -4.81
N HIS A 105 12.46 -2.70 -5.71
CA HIS A 105 12.24 -2.70 -7.15
C HIS A 105 12.07 -4.14 -7.64
N LEU A 106 10.91 -4.43 -8.20
CA LEU A 106 10.56 -5.71 -8.81
C LEU A 106 10.77 -5.58 -10.32
N GLN A 107 11.49 -6.51 -10.93
CA GLN A 107 11.85 -6.46 -12.34
C GLN A 107 11.55 -7.80 -13.01
N THR A 108 10.87 -7.74 -14.14
CA THR A 108 10.44 -8.87 -14.97
C THR A 108 9.43 -9.77 -14.23
N ASN A 109 8.25 -9.94 -14.83
CA ASN A 109 7.15 -10.69 -14.23
C ASN A 109 6.79 -10.19 -12.83
N ALA A 110 6.81 -8.85 -12.67
CA ALA A 110 6.60 -8.20 -11.41
C ALA A 110 5.14 -8.27 -10.95
N HIS A 111 4.93 -8.70 -9.72
CA HIS A 111 3.63 -8.85 -9.08
C HIS A 111 3.71 -8.36 -7.63
N ILE A 112 2.71 -7.63 -7.19
CA ILE A 112 2.55 -7.23 -5.78
C ILE A 112 1.08 -7.30 -5.38
N GLU A 113 0.83 -7.87 -4.20
CA GLU A 113 -0.50 -8.03 -3.61
C GLU A 113 -0.51 -7.52 -2.18
N GLN A 114 -1.57 -6.78 -1.81
CA GLN A 114 -1.87 -6.39 -0.45
C GLN A 114 -3.38 -6.21 -0.26
N ASP A 115 -3.94 -6.78 0.78
CA ASP A 115 -5.38 -6.65 1.14
C ASP A 115 -6.32 -6.99 -0.04
N GLY A 116 -5.93 -7.96 -0.88
CA GLY A 116 -6.68 -8.37 -2.07
C GLY A 116 -6.53 -7.43 -3.27
N SER A 117 -5.83 -6.31 -3.13
CA SER A 117 -5.42 -5.47 -4.26
C SER A 117 -4.19 -6.06 -4.91
N VAL A 118 -4.21 -6.18 -6.23
CA VAL A 118 -3.12 -6.78 -7.03
C VAL A 118 -2.65 -5.79 -8.07
N VAL A 119 -1.35 -5.73 -8.28
CA VAL A 119 -0.70 -4.98 -9.36
C VAL A 119 0.30 -5.87 -10.06
N ASP A 120 0.15 -6.03 -11.38
CA ASP A 120 1.06 -6.76 -12.25
C ASP A 120 1.69 -5.80 -13.25
N GLY A 121 2.96 -6.03 -13.60
CA GLY A 121 3.69 -5.22 -14.58
C GLY A 121 5.04 -5.82 -14.96
N ASP A 122 5.78 -5.17 -15.84
CA ASP A 122 7.16 -5.55 -16.16
C ASP A 122 8.14 -5.06 -15.09
N SER A 123 7.82 -3.91 -14.46
CA SER A 123 8.53 -3.44 -13.29
C SER A 123 7.58 -2.74 -12.30
N ILE A 124 7.88 -2.89 -11.01
CA ILE A 124 7.14 -2.26 -9.91
C ILE A 124 8.16 -1.71 -8.91
N ASP A 125 7.99 -0.43 -8.56
CA ASP A 125 8.69 0.20 -7.45
C ASP A 125 7.76 0.30 -6.24
N TYR A 126 8.18 -0.23 -5.11
CA TYR A 126 7.49 -0.14 -3.83
C TYR A 126 8.33 0.66 -2.82
N LEU A 127 7.87 1.86 -2.48
CA LEU A 127 8.45 2.73 -1.45
C LEU A 127 7.82 2.36 -0.10
N MET A 128 8.49 1.52 0.68
CA MET A 128 7.92 0.88 1.87
C MET A 128 7.43 1.88 2.92
N LYS A 129 8.23 2.87 3.30
CA LYS A 129 7.85 3.91 4.27
C LYS A 129 6.67 4.77 3.81
N LYS A 130 6.52 4.98 2.51
CA LYS A 130 5.43 5.78 1.93
C LYS A 130 4.22 4.94 1.57
N GLN A 131 4.34 3.61 1.60
CA GLN A 131 3.33 2.65 1.12
C GLN A 131 2.86 3.02 -0.30
N LEU A 132 3.82 3.44 -1.15
CA LEU A 132 3.57 3.89 -2.52
C LEU A 132 4.08 2.84 -3.50
N ILE A 133 3.19 2.41 -4.39
CA ILE A 133 3.48 1.47 -5.46
C ILE A 133 3.39 2.21 -6.79
N THR A 134 4.42 2.08 -7.63
CA THR A 134 4.44 2.57 -9.00
C THR A 134 4.76 1.40 -9.93
N ALA A 135 3.89 1.11 -10.88
CA ALA A 135 4.07 0.03 -11.83
C ALA A 135 4.23 0.56 -13.26
N GLN A 136 5.06 -0.12 -14.03
CA GLN A 136 5.31 0.21 -15.43
C GLN A 136 5.27 -1.07 -16.29
N SER A 137 4.82 -0.92 -17.53
CA SER A 137 4.92 -1.96 -18.56
C SER A 137 5.99 -1.60 -19.57
N ASP A 138 6.68 -2.61 -20.09
CA ASP A 138 7.64 -2.44 -21.18
C ASP A 138 6.88 -2.14 -22.48
N GLN A 139 6.96 -0.89 -22.93
CA GLN A 139 6.29 -0.42 -24.15
C GLN A 139 6.87 -1.04 -25.43
N THR A 140 8.03 -1.69 -25.36
CA THR A 140 8.66 -2.36 -26.51
C THR A 140 8.04 -3.72 -26.80
N ARG A 141 7.32 -4.30 -25.83
CA ARG A 141 6.60 -5.56 -25.96
C ARG A 141 5.13 -5.31 -26.29
N THR A 142 4.70 -5.74 -27.46
CA THR A 142 3.31 -5.58 -27.88
C THR A 142 2.37 -6.34 -26.95
N GLY A 143 1.42 -5.61 -26.35
CA GLY A 143 0.37 -6.20 -25.49
C GLY A 143 0.65 -6.17 -24.01
N ASN A 144 1.85 -5.82 -23.55
CA ASN A 144 2.14 -5.68 -22.12
C ASN A 144 1.48 -4.41 -21.56
N LYS A 145 0.74 -4.58 -20.50
CA LYS A 145 0.10 -3.47 -19.76
C LYS A 145 0.22 -3.74 -18.27
N VAL A 146 0.22 -2.66 -17.50
CA VAL A 146 -0.01 -2.77 -16.07
C VAL A 146 -1.44 -3.23 -15.84
N VAL A 147 -1.61 -4.30 -15.06
CA VAL A 147 -2.91 -4.81 -14.63
C VAL A 147 -3.09 -4.51 -13.16
N VAL A 148 -4.23 -3.90 -12.80
CA VAL A 148 -4.58 -3.60 -11.42
C VAL A 148 -5.93 -4.23 -11.11
N VAL A 149 -5.99 -5.03 -10.04
CA VAL A 149 -7.22 -5.58 -9.49
C VAL A 149 -7.47 -4.91 -8.14
N ILE A 150 -8.65 -4.31 -7.99
CA ILE A 150 -9.09 -3.67 -6.75
C ILE A 150 -10.29 -4.45 -6.23
N PRO A 151 -10.22 -5.03 -5.01
CA PRO A 151 -11.36 -5.73 -4.44
C PRO A 151 -12.51 -4.76 -4.16
N PRO A 152 -13.78 -5.23 -4.19
CA PRO A 152 -14.90 -4.41 -3.77
C PRO A 152 -14.72 -4.02 -2.29
N SER A 153 -14.98 -2.74 -1.97
CA SER A 153 -14.95 -2.25 -0.59
C SER A 153 -15.94 -3.06 0.22
N VAL A 154 -15.49 -3.75 1.25
CA VAL A 154 -16.38 -4.32 2.27
C VAL A 154 -16.93 -3.10 3.01
N GLN A 155 -18.16 -2.69 2.69
CA GLN A 155 -18.88 -1.71 3.49
C GLN A 155 -19.09 -2.35 4.86
N THR A 156 -18.31 -1.94 5.82
CA THR A 156 -18.56 -2.22 7.22
C THR A 156 -19.92 -1.59 7.53
N THR A 157 -20.91 -2.42 7.83
CA THR A 157 -22.28 -2.03 8.18
C THR A 157 -22.29 -1.36 9.57
N GLU A 158 -21.64 -0.21 9.70
CA GLU A 158 -21.72 0.65 10.89
C GLU A 158 -22.53 1.93 10.69
N ASP A 159 -23.10 2.17 9.50
CA ASP A 159 -23.99 3.29 9.25
C ASP A 159 -25.47 2.88 9.17
N LYS A 160 -25.94 2.15 10.19
CA LYS A 160 -27.37 1.96 10.41
C LYS A 160 -27.75 2.22 11.85
N LYS A 161 -27.52 3.47 12.30
CA LYS A 161 -28.28 4.02 13.41
C LYS A 161 -28.49 5.52 13.23
N ARG A 162 -29.20 5.86 12.13
CA ARG A 162 -29.94 7.11 12.10
C ARG A 162 -31.23 6.85 12.88
N PRO A 163 -31.54 7.58 13.95
CA PRO A 163 -32.85 7.52 14.56
C PRO A 163 -33.88 8.00 13.54
N GLU A 164 -34.86 7.18 13.26
CA GLU A 164 -36.07 7.61 12.54
C GLU A 164 -36.71 8.73 13.37
N GLU A 165 -36.68 9.91 12.81
CA GLU A 165 -37.54 11.01 13.24
C GLU A 165 -38.94 10.70 12.72
N GLN A 166 -39.82 10.28 13.64
CA GLN A 166 -41.23 10.05 13.40
C GLN A 166 -41.89 11.29 12.82
N PRO A 167 -42.73 11.16 11.78
CA PRO A 167 -43.62 12.24 11.40
C PRO A 167 -44.76 12.28 12.39
N SER A 168 -44.82 13.34 13.18
CA SER A 168 -45.99 13.68 13.94
C SER A 168 -47.07 14.14 12.97
N ALA A 169 -48.03 13.28 12.74
CA ALA A 169 -49.33 13.63 12.18
C ALA A 169 -50.14 14.29 13.31
N GLU A 170 -50.84 15.32 12.98
CA GLU A 170 -52.19 15.68 13.37
C GLU A 170 -52.36 17.20 13.30
N MET A 171 -53.16 17.68 12.54
CA MET A 171 -54.60 17.63 12.30
C MET A 171 -55.16 19.06 12.32
N SER A 172 -55.98 19.32 11.38
CA SER A 172 -57.08 20.28 11.38
C SER A 172 -56.97 21.45 10.39
N ALA A 173 -57.75 21.25 9.33
CA ALA A 173 -58.37 22.35 8.55
C ALA A 173 -59.74 22.62 9.13
N PRO A 174 -60.55 23.50 8.55
CA PRO A 174 -60.46 24.94 8.17
C PRO A 174 -61.54 25.75 8.90
N PRO A 175 -62.08 26.93 8.54
CA PRO A 175 -62.46 27.38 7.19
C PRO A 175 -62.35 28.90 6.89
N ALA A 176 -62.38 29.17 5.57
CA ALA A 176 -63.05 30.25 4.82
C ALA A 176 -63.25 31.64 5.41
N THR A 177 -62.97 32.63 4.62
CA THR A 177 -63.84 33.61 4.03
C THR A 177 -63.07 34.87 3.63
N GLU A 178 -63.06 35.12 2.36
CA GLU A 178 -63.63 36.21 1.66
C GLU A 178 -62.98 37.59 1.75
N GLN A 179 -62.74 38.03 0.63
CA GLN A 179 -63.01 39.30 -0.08
C GLN A 179 -61.84 40.27 -0.23
N LEU A 180 -61.57 40.47 -1.47
CA LEU A 180 -61.84 41.58 -2.40
C LEU A 180 -60.93 42.78 -2.33
N GLU A 181 -60.54 43.09 -3.54
CA GLU A 181 -60.32 44.43 -4.15
C GLU A 181 -58.98 45.12 -3.82
N GLU A 182 -58.40 45.86 -4.64
CA GLU A 182 -58.57 46.37 -6.00
C GLU A 182 -57.32 47.21 -6.31
N SER A 183 -57.06 47.22 -7.57
CA SER A 183 -56.52 48.31 -8.32
C SER A 183 -55.16 48.93 -7.99
N GLY A 184 -54.46 49.11 -9.06
CA GLY A 184 -53.82 50.38 -9.34
C GLY A 184 -52.43 50.31 -9.98
N SER A 185 -52.45 50.14 -11.27
CA SER A 185 -51.93 51.05 -12.30
C SER A 185 -50.60 51.79 -12.05
N GLY A 186 -49.77 51.73 -13.06
CA GLY A 186 -48.81 52.77 -13.34
C GLY A 186 -47.40 52.30 -13.68
N ARG A 187 -47.11 51.88 -14.88
CA ARG A 187 -46.61 52.70 -16.02
C ARG A 187 -45.32 53.50 -15.74
N THR A 188 -44.33 53.15 -16.47
CA THR A 188 -43.51 53.85 -17.48
C THR A 188 -42.05 53.92 -17.11
N THR A 189 -41.30 53.42 -18.02
CA THR A 189 -40.38 53.89 -19.05
C THR A 189 -38.98 54.33 -18.64
N SER A 190 -38.07 53.77 -19.43
CA SER A 190 -36.87 54.41 -20.06
C SER A 190 -35.73 54.83 -19.11
N GLU A 191 -34.55 54.41 -19.31
CA GLU A 191 -33.53 54.55 -20.35
C GLU A 191 -32.43 53.53 -20.19
#